data_ce866179fd09a8abcda9c09ff0ef398a
#
_entry.id   ce866179fd09a8abcda9c09ff0ef398a
#
_cell.length_a   1.000
_cell.length_b   1.000
_cell.length_c   1.000
_cell.angle_alpha   90.00
_cell.angle_beta   90.00
_cell.angle_gamma   90.00
#
_symmetry.space_group_name_H-M   'P 1'
#
loop_
_entity.id
_entity.type
_entity.pdbx_description
1 polymer ?
#
loop_
_entity_poly.entity_id
_entity_poly.type
_entity_poly.pdbx_seq_one_letter_code
_entity_poly.pdbx_strand_id
1 'polypeptide(L)'
;MSEAEIFQRALAFVLRWEGGYSDHPQDPGGATNMGITQATYDRWRRSQGLPTRSVRDITREEVAAIYRAWYWDPLAAHYAERDPALALALFDLSVNSGLGRAREALAAVGRDWRRIVAYRLQFLASLGIFQVFGRGWTRRVAALVEECAELDPPLSQARRFQVLGEDPHPRPLEKASVVGDKLYIRPA
;
A
#
# COMPACT_ATOMS: atom_id res chain seq x y z
N MET A 1 9.38 6.32 15.18
CA MET A 1 9.78 6.83 13.85
C MET A 1 9.02 8.10 13.57
N SER A 2 9.69 9.14 13.06
CA SER A 2 9.05 10.37 12.61
C SER A 2 8.27 10.14 11.30
N GLU A 3 7.34 11.05 10.97
CA GLU A 3 6.61 11.01 9.69
C GLU A 3 7.57 10.95 8.49
N ALA A 4 8.66 11.73 8.53
CA ALA A 4 9.66 11.76 7.46
C ALA A 4 10.37 10.40 7.29
N GLU A 5 10.73 9.72 8.37
CA GLU A 5 11.35 8.38 8.31
C GLU A 5 10.37 7.34 7.74
N ILE A 6 9.10 7.42 8.13
CA ILE A 6 8.06 6.52 7.59
C ILE A 6 7.85 6.78 6.11
N PHE A 7 7.79 8.06 5.68
CA PHE A 7 7.69 8.40 4.27
C PHE A 7 8.87 7.83 3.46
N GLN A 8 10.10 8.00 3.93
CA GLN A 8 11.27 7.49 3.23
C GLN A 8 11.23 5.95 3.09
N ARG A 9 10.81 5.25 4.15
CA ARG A 9 10.64 3.79 4.12
C ARG A 9 9.54 3.38 3.13
N ALA A 10 8.40 4.06 3.16
CA ALA A 10 7.29 3.81 2.26
C ALA A 10 7.66 4.09 0.79
N LEU A 11 8.36 5.19 0.52
CA LEU A 11 8.84 5.53 -0.81
C LEU A 11 9.85 4.48 -1.32
N ALA A 12 10.79 4.05 -0.49
CA ALA A 12 11.74 3.01 -0.84
C ALA A 12 11.02 1.69 -1.18
N PHE A 13 9.97 1.34 -0.43
CA PHE A 13 9.12 0.19 -0.74
C PHE A 13 8.48 0.33 -2.12
N VAL A 14 7.77 1.43 -2.37
CA VAL A 14 7.07 1.67 -3.64
C VAL A 14 8.05 1.61 -4.82
N LEU A 15 9.17 2.32 -4.73
CA LEU A 15 10.14 2.41 -5.82
C LEU A 15 10.81 1.05 -6.18
N ARG A 16 10.81 0.06 -5.29
CA ARG A 16 11.24 -1.32 -5.61
C ARG A 16 10.33 -1.99 -6.65
N TRP A 17 9.06 -1.57 -6.72
CA TRP A 17 8.05 -2.12 -7.62
C TRP A 17 7.80 -1.29 -8.87
N GLU A 18 8.29 -0.05 -8.87
CA GLU A 18 8.21 0.80 -10.04
C GLU A 18 9.41 0.55 -10.95
N GLY A 19 9.16 0.48 -12.26
CA GLY A 19 10.21 0.26 -13.25
C GLY A 19 11.19 1.44 -13.37
N GLY A 20 12.33 1.19 -13.99
CA GLY A 20 13.22 2.25 -14.48
C GLY A 20 12.62 3.01 -15.65
N TYR A 21 13.47 3.70 -16.40
CA TYR A 21 13.04 4.39 -17.62
C TYR A 21 12.51 3.42 -18.67
N SER A 22 11.34 3.72 -19.19
CA SER A 22 10.70 3.03 -20.32
C SER A 22 10.10 4.06 -21.27
N ASP A 23 10.24 3.83 -22.56
CA ASP A 23 9.66 4.66 -23.63
C ASP A 23 9.31 3.74 -24.81
N HIS A 24 8.22 2.98 -24.64
CA HIS A 24 7.82 2.05 -25.67
C HIS A 24 6.76 2.69 -26.58
N PRO A 25 6.94 2.68 -27.92
CA PRO A 25 6.03 3.36 -28.86
C PRO A 25 4.57 2.91 -28.79
N GLN A 26 4.30 1.71 -28.25
CA GLN A 26 2.94 1.15 -28.07
C GLN A 26 2.38 1.40 -26.66
N ASP A 27 3.14 2.07 -25.78
CA ASP A 27 2.65 2.43 -24.46
C ASP A 27 1.85 3.74 -24.54
N PRO A 28 0.53 3.71 -24.34
CA PRO A 28 -0.29 4.92 -24.37
C PRO A 28 0.06 5.92 -23.28
N GLY A 29 0.78 5.49 -22.24
CA GLY A 29 1.28 6.35 -21.16
C GLY A 29 2.52 7.16 -21.54
N GLY A 30 3.20 6.79 -22.63
CA GLY A 30 4.44 7.41 -23.10
C GLY A 30 5.63 7.16 -22.17
N ALA A 31 6.67 7.98 -22.35
CA ALA A 31 7.89 7.86 -21.55
C ALA A 31 7.60 7.93 -20.05
N THR A 32 8.12 6.96 -19.31
CA THR A 32 7.91 6.78 -17.87
C THR A 32 9.24 6.48 -17.18
N ASN A 33 9.46 7.03 -16.00
CA ASN A 33 10.63 6.72 -15.19
C ASN A 33 10.25 6.68 -13.71
N MET A 34 10.66 5.64 -13.00
CA MET A 34 10.33 5.43 -11.58
C MET A 34 8.82 5.62 -11.28
N GLY A 35 7.93 5.09 -12.15
CA GLY A 35 6.48 5.19 -12.03
C GLY A 35 5.88 6.55 -12.41
N ILE A 36 6.68 7.53 -12.85
CA ILE A 36 6.23 8.87 -13.21
C ILE A 36 6.27 9.01 -14.73
N THR A 37 5.10 9.30 -15.34
CA THR A 37 5.00 9.57 -16.78
C THR A 37 5.51 10.96 -17.12
N GLN A 38 5.92 11.18 -18.39
CA GLN A 38 6.33 12.49 -18.89
C GLN A 38 5.26 13.55 -18.62
N ALA A 39 4.00 13.25 -18.87
CA ALA A 39 2.89 14.19 -18.64
C ALA A 39 2.74 14.57 -17.16
N THR A 40 2.92 13.61 -16.26
CA THR A 40 2.94 13.82 -14.80
C THR A 40 4.09 14.72 -14.38
N TYR A 41 5.29 14.44 -14.90
CA TYR A 41 6.47 15.23 -14.60
C TYR A 41 6.36 16.67 -15.10
N ASP A 42 5.89 16.87 -16.34
CA ASP A 42 5.68 18.20 -16.92
C ASP A 42 4.68 19.02 -16.11
N ARG A 43 3.59 18.40 -15.65
CA ARG A 43 2.59 19.07 -14.81
C ARG A 43 3.20 19.50 -13.48
N TRP A 44 4.00 18.62 -12.85
CA TRP A 44 4.66 18.94 -11.59
C TRP A 44 5.67 20.07 -11.78
N ARG A 45 6.55 20.00 -12.78
CA ARG A 45 7.54 21.06 -13.05
C ARG A 45 6.87 22.41 -13.28
N ARG A 46 5.81 22.45 -14.08
CA ARG A 46 5.02 23.68 -14.30
C ARG A 46 4.43 24.22 -12.98
N SER A 47 3.94 23.38 -12.10
CA SER A 47 3.44 23.79 -10.79
C SER A 47 4.53 24.39 -9.87
N GLN A 48 5.80 24.04 -10.12
CA GLN A 48 6.96 24.59 -9.42
C GLN A 48 7.57 25.82 -10.16
N GLY A 49 6.95 26.30 -11.23
CA GLY A 49 7.51 27.38 -12.04
C GLY A 49 8.77 27.00 -12.82
N LEU A 50 9.02 25.69 -13.00
CA LEU A 50 10.19 25.16 -13.69
C LEU A 50 9.89 24.82 -15.15
N PRO A 51 10.85 24.96 -16.09
CA PRO A 51 10.69 24.53 -17.47
C PRO A 51 10.51 23.00 -17.54
N THR A 52 9.79 22.52 -18.56
CA THR A 52 9.67 21.08 -18.83
C THR A 52 11.04 20.46 -19.12
N ARG A 53 11.20 19.19 -18.75
CA ARG A 53 12.39 18.40 -18.96
C ARG A 53 12.01 16.94 -19.22
N SER A 54 12.86 16.20 -19.91
CA SER A 54 12.64 14.77 -20.13
C SER A 54 12.50 14.04 -18.78
N VAL A 55 11.50 13.17 -18.65
CA VAL A 55 11.34 12.31 -17.48
C VAL A 55 12.48 11.32 -17.32
N ARG A 56 13.25 11.08 -18.38
CA ARG A 56 14.50 10.31 -18.30
C ARG A 56 15.47 10.91 -17.27
N ASP A 57 15.50 12.24 -17.17
CA ASP A 57 16.43 13.00 -16.35
C ASP A 57 15.85 13.41 -14.98
N ILE A 58 14.70 12.83 -14.60
CA ILE A 58 14.09 13.09 -13.30
C ILE A 58 15.03 12.64 -12.18
N THR A 59 15.23 13.51 -11.18
CA THR A 59 16.07 13.17 -10.03
C THR A 59 15.28 12.44 -8.94
N ARG A 60 15.98 11.75 -8.05
CA ARG A 60 15.33 11.05 -6.92
C ARG A 60 14.61 12.02 -5.98
N GLU A 61 15.13 13.23 -5.83
CA GLU A 61 14.52 14.30 -5.03
C GLU A 61 13.21 14.78 -5.66
N GLU A 62 13.19 14.96 -6.98
CA GLU A 62 11.95 15.31 -7.70
C GLU A 62 10.92 14.18 -7.64
N VAL A 63 11.35 12.92 -7.77
CA VAL A 63 10.49 11.74 -7.58
C VAL A 63 9.89 11.77 -6.18
N ALA A 64 10.71 11.93 -5.14
CA ALA A 64 10.24 11.97 -3.76
C ALA A 64 9.23 13.12 -3.54
N ALA A 65 9.51 14.32 -4.09
CA ALA A 65 8.61 15.45 -3.99
C ALA A 65 7.25 15.21 -4.66
N ILE A 66 7.23 14.58 -5.84
CA ILE A 66 6.00 14.23 -6.56
C ILE A 66 5.19 13.19 -5.78
N TYR A 67 5.83 12.10 -5.34
CA TYR A 67 5.15 11.05 -4.57
C TYR A 67 4.61 11.57 -3.25
N ARG A 68 5.37 12.46 -2.58
CA ARG A 68 4.93 13.11 -1.36
C ARG A 68 3.68 13.95 -1.60
N ALA A 69 3.77 14.94 -2.50
CA ALA A 69 2.69 15.89 -2.72
C ALA A 69 1.39 15.27 -3.23
N TRP A 70 1.45 14.22 -4.07
CA TRP A 70 0.28 13.71 -4.78
C TRP A 70 -0.29 12.40 -4.22
N TYR A 71 0.49 11.64 -3.46
CA TYR A 71 0.06 10.33 -2.97
C TYR A 71 0.20 10.17 -1.46
N TRP A 72 1.20 10.82 -0.84
CA TRP A 72 1.46 10.71 0.58
C TRP A 72 0.68 11.74 1.41
N ASP A 73 0.95 13.03 1.21
CA ASP A 73 0.39 14.14 1.99
C ASP A 73 -1.16 14.18 1.95
N PRO A 74 -1.85 13.85 0.83
CA PRO A 74 -3.30 13.92 0.78
C PRO A 74 -4.03 12.89 1.64
N LEU A 75 -3.36 11.84 2.12
CA LEU A 75 -4.00 10.75 2.87
C LEU A 75 -3.07 10.07 3.89
N ALA A 76 -1.97 9.46 3.43
CA ALA A 76 -1.13 8.58 4.23
C ALA A 76 -0.41 9.31 5.38
N ALA A 77 0.06 10.53 5.15
CA ALA A 77 0.77 11.34 6.13
C ALA A 77 0.02 11.50 7.46
N HIS A 78 -1.31 11.57 7.41
CA HIS A 78 -2.17 11.71 8.59
C HIS A 78 -2.06 10.55 9.59
N TYR A 79 -1.59 9.40 9.13
CA TYR A 79 -1.49 8.17 9.93
C TYR A 79 -0.05 7.81 10.29
N ALA A 80 0.94 8.40 9.63
CA ALA A 80 2.33 7.94 9.67
C ALA A 80 2.89 7.70 11.08
N GLU A 81 2.76 8.66 11.97
CA GLU A 81 3.33 8.54 13.32
C GLU A 81 2.54 7.64 14.27
N ARG A 82 1.22 7.51 14.05
CA ARG A 82 0.32 6.75 14.93
C ARG A 82 0.12 5.31 14.48
N ASP A 83 0.12 5.11 13.16
CA ASP A 83 -0.12 3.83 12.51
C ASP A 83 0.68 3.76 11.19
N PRO A 84 2.01 3.56 11.30
CA PRO A 84 2.89 3.54 10.13
C PRO A 84 2.56 2.43 9.14
N ALA A 85 2.02 1.31 9.60
CA ALA A 85 1.60 0.22 8.72
C ALA A 85 0.38 0.61 7.88
N LEU A 86 -0.60 1.29 8.49
CA LEU A 86 -1.74 1.84 7.76
C LEU A 86 -1.30 2.91 6.75
N ALA A 87 -0.39 3.80 7.15
CA ALA A 87 0.15 4.82 6.25
C ALA A 87 0.82 4.20 5.02
N LEU A 88 1.66 3.19 5.21
CA LEU A 88 2.30 2.46 4.11
C LEU A 88 1.26 1.78 3.20
N ALA A 89 0.28 1.07 3.77
CA ALA A 89 -0.75 0.38 3.00
C ALA A 89 -1.59 1.35 2.14
N LEU A 90 -1.97 2.50 2.70
CA LEU A 90 -2.71 3.55 1.99
C LEU A 90 -1.86 4.22 0.90
N PHE A 91 -0.59 4.47 1.19
CA PHE A 91 0.33 5.08 0.21
C PHE A 91 0.55 4.15 -0.98
N ASP A 92 0.88 2.88 -0.74
CA ASP A 92 1.10 1.92 -1.82
C ASP A 92 -0.18 1.68 -2.65
N LEU A 93 -1.36 1.65 -2.02
CA LEU A 93 -2.65 1.59 -2.72
C LEU A 93 -2.91 2.86 -3.53
N SER A 94 -2.57 4.05 -3.00
CA SER A 94 -2.71 5.33 -3.70
C SER A 94 -1.85 5.38 -4.96
N VAL A 95 -0.63 4.91 -4.88
CA VAL A 95 0.30 4.87 -6.02
C VAL A 95 -0.16 3.87 -7.07
N ASN A 96 -0.52 2.65 -6.66
CA ASN A 96 -0.84 1.57 -7.57
C ASN A 96 -2.24 1.69 -8.22
N SER A 97 -3.24 2.21 -7.49
CA SER A 97 -4.64 2.20 -7.91
C SER A 97 -5.33 3.57 -7.80
N GLY A 98 -4.55 4.61 -7.50
CA GLY A 98 -5.04 5.99 -7.39
C GLY A 98 -5.54 6.35 -5.98
N LEU A 99 -5.39 7.65 -5.64
CA LEU A 99 -5.79 8.21 -4.35
C LEU A 99 -7.30 8.03 -4.05
N GLY A 100 -8.15 8.09 -5.09
CA GLY A 100 -9.59 7.82 -4.95
C GLY A 100 -9.85 6.44 -4.39
N ARG A 101 -9.20 5.41 -4.94
CA ARG A 101 -9.34 4.02 -4.48
C ARG A 101 -8.85 3.82 -3.04
N ALA A 102 -7.78 4.48 -2.65
CA ALA A 102 -7.30 4.42 -1.26
C ALA A 102 -8.28 5.05 -0.28
N ARG A 103 -8.92 6.17 -0.65
CA ARG A 103 -9.99 6.80 0.15
C ARG A 103 -11.22 5.93 0.27
N GLU A 104 -11.65 5.30 -0.83
CA GLU A 104 -12.77 4.34 -0.83
C GLU A 104 -12.48 3.15 0.09
N ALA A 105 -11.28 2.58 0.00
CA ALA A 105 -10.86 1.48 0.86
C ALA A 105 -10.95 1.89 2.34
N LEU A 106 -10.36 3.03 2.71
CA LEU A 106 -10.38 3.54 4.07
C LEU A 106 -11.81 3.77 4.60
N ALA A 107 -12.69 4.31 3.76
CA ALA A 107 -14.09 4.52 4.11
C ALA A 107 -14.85 3.21 4.29
N ALA A 108 -14.58 2.22 3.44
CA ALA A 108 -15.29 0.93 3.43
C ALA A 108 -14.87 0.00 4.58
N VAL A 109 -13.57 -0.06 4.90
CA VAL A 109 -13.06 -1.08 5.84
C VAL A 109 -12.43 -0.51 7.11
N GLY A 110 -12.32 0.81 7.23
CA GLY A 110 -11.78 1.49 8.41
C GLY A 110 -10.24 1.47 8.48
N ARG A 111 -9.71 1.82 9.68
CA ARG A 111 -8.29 2.05 9.93
C ARG A 111 -7.56 0.78 10.36
N ASP A 112 -7.62 -0.26 9.55
CA ASP A 112 -6.88 -1.50 9.75
C ASP A 112 -6.14 -1.83 8.45
N TRP A 113 -4.81 -1.77 8.47
CA TRP A 113 -4.00 -2.01 7.30
C TRP A 113 -4.26 -3.40 6.68
N ARG A 114 -4.59 -4.42 7.48
CA ARG A 114 -4.90 -5.78 7.02
C ARG A 114 -6.17 -5.78 6.17
N ARG A 115 -7.17 -5.03 6.62
CA ARG A 115 -8.43 -4.87 5.87
C ARG A 115 -8.26 -4.03 4.61
N ILE A 116 -7.39 -3.00 4.63
CA ILE A 116 -7.00 -2.24 3.43
C ILE A 116 -6.34 -3.16 2.40
N VAL A 117 -5.42 -4.02 2.82
CA VAL A 117 -4.77 -5.00 1.93
C VAL A 117 -5.76 -6.02 1.39
N ALA A 118 -6.67 -6.54 2.22
CA ALA A 118 -7.73 -7.45 1.77
C ALA A 118 -8.67 -6.79 0.73
N TYR A 119 -9.10 -5.54 0.98
CA TYR A 119 -9.87 -4.75 0.02
C TYR A 119 -9.13 -4.62 -1.32
N ARG A 120 -7.83 -4.28 -1.27
CA ARG A 120 -7.00 -4.18 -2.47
C ARG A 120 -6.94 -5.49 -3.24
N LEU A 121 -6.74 -6.63 -2.57
CA LEU A 121 -6.70 -7.94 -3.22
C LEU A 121 -8.02 -8.27 -3.93
N GLN A 122 -9.16 -8.00 -3.27
CA GLN A 122 -10.49 -8.19 -3.87
C GLN A 122 -10.66 -7.30 -5.11
N PHE A 123 -10.28 -6.02 -5.02
CA PHE A 123 -10.31 -5.11 -6.15
C PHE A 123 -9.45 -5.62 -7.32
N LEU A 124 -8.18 -5.98 -7.07
CA LEU A 124 -7.28 -6.48 -8.11
C LEU A 124 -7.81 -7.76 -8.76
N ALA A 125 -8.36 -8.69 -7.96
CA ALA A 125 -8.94 -9.93 -8.46
C ALA A 125 -10.19 -9.72 -9.33
N SER A 126 -10.91 -8.60 -9.15
CA SER A 126 -12.09 -8.26 -9.96
C SER A 126 -11.74 -7.71 -11.35
N LEU A 127 -10.48 -7.34 -11.59
CA LEU A 127 -10.04 -6.77 -12.86
C LEU A 127 -9.89 -7.85 -13.93
N GLY A 128 -10.49 -7.63 -15.11
CA GLY A 128 -10.39 -8.58 -16.24
C GLY A 128 -8.95 -8.89 -16.68
N ILE A 129 -8.01 -7.97 -16.44
CA ILE A 129 -6.58 -8.13 -16.74
C ILE A 129 -5.80 -8.86 -15.65
N PHE A 130 -6.45 -9.35 -14.58
CA PHE A 130 -5.79 -10.07 -13.49
C PHE A 130 -5.02 -11.31 -13.97
N GLN A 131 -5.54 -12.02 -14.98
CA GLN A 131 -4.85 -13.18 -15.54
C GLN A 131 -3.47 -12.85 -16.12
N VAL A 132 -3.28 -11.63 -16.58
CA VAL A 132 -2.00 -11.16 -17.16
C VAL A 132 -1.07 -10.65 -16.07
N PHE A 133 -1.55 -9.78 -15.20
CA PHE A 133 -0.73 -9.04 -14.23
C PHE A 133 -0.84 -9.54 -12.79
N GLY A 134 -1.79 -10.42 -12.48
CA GLY A 134 -2.11 -10.85 -11.12
C GLY A 134 -0.91 -11.44 -10.38
N ARG A 135 -0.01 -12.17 -11.06
CA ARG A 135 1.21 -12.71 -10.44
C ARG A 135 2.14 -11.59 -9.92
N GLY A 136 2.30 -10.51 -10.66
CA GLY A 136 3.09 -9.35 -10.22
C GLY A 136 2.41 -8.61 -9.08
N TRP A 137 1.12 -8.40 -9.19
CA TRP A 137 0.32 -7.73 -8.17
C TRP A 137 0.29 -8.48 -6.84
N THR A 138 0.10 -9.80 -6.87
CA THR A 138 0.10 -10.62 -5.65
C THR A 138 1.47 -10.66 -4.97
N ARG A 139 2.57 -10.67 -5.74
CA ARG A 139 3.93 -10.55 -5.17
C ARG A 139 4.14 -9.21 -4.47
N ARG A 140 3.70 -8.09 -5.09
CA ARG A 140 3.78 -6.76 -4.47
C ARG A 140 2.95 -6.71 -3.18
N VAL A 141 1.73 -7.27 -3.20
CA VAL A 141 0.88 -7.29 -2.02
C VAL A 141 1.46 -8.18 -0.92
N ALA A 142 2.04 -9.33 -1.24
CA ALA A 142 2.72 -10.18 -0.26
C ALA A 142 3.87 -9.44 0.42
N ALA A 143 4.75 -8.78 -0.35
CA ALA A 143 5.82 -7.96 0.21
C ALA A 143 5.29 -6.76 1.02
N LEU A 144 4.14 -6.18 0.64
CA LEU A 144 3.48 -5.13 1.43
C LEU A 144 3.03 -5.64 2.79
N VAL A 145 2.47 -6.86 2.85
CA VAL A 145 2.08 -7.49 4.13
C VAL A 145 3.28 -7.66 5.06
N GLU A 146 4.40 -8.14 4.53
CA GLU A 146 5.65 -8.31 5.30
C GLU A 146 6.13 -6.96 5.84
N GLU A 147 6.21 -5.93 5.00
CA GLU A 147 6.67 -4.59 5.38
C GLU A 147 5.73 -3.93 6.40
N CYS A 148 4.41 -4.08 6.23
CA CYS A 148 3.42 -3.58 7.20
C CYS A 148 3.52 -4.31 8.54
N ALA A 149 3.76 -5.62 8.54
CA ALA A 149 3.91 -6.41 9.76
C ALA A 149 5.14 -6.00 10.58
N GLU A 150 6.23 -5.58 9.90
CA GLU A 150 7.40 -5.01 10.59
C GLU A 150 7.13 -3.64 11.21
N LEU A 151 6.25 -2.83 10.57
CA LEU A 151 5.87 -1.50 11.07
C LEU A 151 4.79 -1.57 12.17
N ASP A 152 4.05 -2.65 12.23
CA ASP A 152 3.03 -2.93 13.24
C ASP A 152 3.60 -3.95 14.25
N PRO A 153 4.29 -3.49 15.29
CA PRO A 153 4.89 -4.40 16.25
C PRO A 153 3.79 -5.31 16.84
N PRO A 154 4.05 -6.61 17.00
CA PRO A 154 3.08 -7.51 17.56
C PRO A 154 2.56 -6.93 18.87
N LEU A 155 1.23 -6.92 19.04
CA LEU A 155 0.58 -6.53 20.28
C LEU A 155 1.41 -7.11 21.42
N SER A 156 2.00 -6.25 22.28
CA SER A 156 2.73 -6.71 23.44
C SER A 156 1.88 -7.74 24.18
N GLN A 157 2.48 -8.76 24.76
CA GLN A 157 1.73 -9.79 25.51
C GLN A 157 0.71 -9.16 26.47
N ALA A 158 1.02 -8.00 27.05
CA ALA A 158 0.12 -7.23 27.91
C ALA A 158 -1.20 -6.80 27.21
N ARG A 159 -1.19 -6.45 25.92
CA ARG A 159 -2.43 -6.15 25.18
C ARG A 159 -3.21 -7.41 24.79
N ARG A 160 -2.55 -8.54 24.58
CA ARG A 160 -3.23 -9.83 24.36
C ARG A 160 -4.09 -10.23 25.55
N PHE A 161 -3.62 -10.01 26.78
CA PHE A 161 -4.38 -10.34 27.99
C PHE A 161 -5.54 -9.37 28.26
N GLN A 162 -5.43 -8.09 27.88
CA GLN A 162 -6.51 -7.12 28.03
C GLN A 162 -7.71 -7.35 27.09
N VAL A 163 -7.47 -7.94 25.91
CA VAL A 163 -8.53 -8.22 24.92
C VAL A 163 -9.30 -9.51 25.21
N LEU A 164 -8.64 -10.47 25.91
CA LEU A 164 -9.23 -11.79 26.13
C LEU A 164 -9.99 -11.94 27.46
N GLY A 165 -10.01 -10.89 28.32
CA GLY A 165 -10.55 -11.04 29.69
C GLY A 165 -9.81 -12.16 30.44
N GLU A 166 -9.70 -12.07 31.73
CA GLU A 166 -9.11 -13.12 32.55
C GLU A 166 -10.00 -14.37 32.55
N ASP A 167 -9.93 -15.20 31.51
CA ASP A 167 -10.34 -16.61 31.64
C ASP A 167 -9.09 -17.43 31.98
N PRO A 168 -8.88 -17.81 33.24
CA PRO A 168 -7.71 -18.57 33.66
C PRO A 168 -7.66 -19.97 33.05
N HIS A 169 -8.69 -20.40 32.34
CA HIS A 169 -8.73 -21.70 31.66
C HIS A 169 -9.32 -21.58 30.26
N PRO A 170 -8.51 -21.17 29.25
CA PRO A 170 -8.99 -21.20 27.88
C PRO A 170 -9.33 -22.65 27.52
N ARG A 171 -10.60 -22.91 27.20
CA ARG A 171 -11.03 -24.23 26.75
C ARG A 171 -10.28 -24.56 25.44
N PRO A 172 -9.81 -25.81 25.28
CA PRO A 172 -9.17 -26.24 24.05
C PRO A 172 -10.16 -26.04 22.87
N LEU A 173 -9.68 -25.47 21.78
CA LEU A 173 -10.44 -25.37 20.54
C LEU A 173 -10.72 -26.78 20.02
N GLU A 174 -11.92 -27.28 20.16
CA GLU A 174 -12.32 -28.55 19.56
C GLU A 174 -12.51 -28.38 18.06
N LYS A 175 -11.64 -29.03 17.33
CA LYS A 175 -11.67 -29.39 15.90
C LYS A 175 -12.33 -28.39 14.95
N ALA A 176 -11.48 -27.70 14.21
CA ALA A 176 -11.89 -27.03 12.97
C ALA A 176 -12.31 -28.08 11.94
N SER A 177 -13.51 -27.95 11.37
CA SER A 177 -13.96 -28.73 10.23
C SER A 177 -14.14 -27.83 9.02
N VAL A 178 -13.64 -28.28 7.88
CA VAL A 178 -13.87 -27.61 6.59
C VAL A 178 -15.03 -28.32 5.91
N VAL A 179 -16.10 -27.55 5.60
CA VAL A 179 -17.25 -28.05 4.83
C VAL A 179 -17.40 -27.13 3.63
N GLY A 180 -17.00 -27.60 2.44
CA GLY A 180 -16.90 -26.78 1.24
C GLY A 180 -15.82 -25.70 1.41
N ASP A 181 -16.06 -24.49 0.95
CA ASP A 181 -15.09 -23.37 1.03
C ASP A 181 -15.20 -22.57 2.35
N LYS A 182 -15.88 -23.05 3.37
CA LYS A 182 -16.09 -22.36 4.63
C LYS A 182 -15.44 -23.07 5.81
N LEU A 183 -14.61 -22.34 6.55
CA LEU A 183 -14.04 -22.77 7.82
C LEU A 183 -15.04 -22.48 8.94
N TYR A 184 -15.49 -23.53 9.64
CA TYR A 184 -16.33 -23.41 10.83
C TYR A 184 -15.50 -23.72 12.09
N ILE A 185 -15.42 -22.76 12.98
CA ILE A 185 -14.88 -22.96 14.33
C ILE A 185 -16.07 -23.09 15.26
N ARG A 186 -16.26 -24.25 15.86
CA ARG A 186 -17.25 -24.44 16.93
C ARG A 186 -16.61 -24.09 18.26
N PRO A 187 -17.23 -23.24 19.09
CA PRO A 187 -16.86 -23.16 20.50
C PRO A 187 -17.19 -24.47 21.19
N ALA A 188 -16.32 -24.88 22.08
CA ALA A 188 -16.51 -26.04 22.94
C ALA A 188 -17.68 -25.83 23.90
#